data_a1e53b0f8354eee2002b501cb5efb626
#
_entry.id   a1e53b0f8354eee2002b501cb5efb626
#
_cell.length_a   1.000
_cell.length_b   1.000
_cell.length_c   1.000
_cell.angle_alpha   90.00
_cell.angle_beta   90.00
_cell.angle_gamma   90.00
#
_symmetry.space_group_name_H-M   'P 1'
#
loop_
_entity.id
_entity.type
_entity.pdbx_description
1 polymer ?
#
loop_
_entity_poly.entity_id
_entity_poly.type
_entity_poly.pdbx_seq_one_letter_code
_entity_poly.pdbx_strand_id
1 'polypeptide(L)'
;MVSHASAAVLHELPVWSEAMASVQVTRSLTGGGRRRGPVHLHASSLAPEDVVRLSGVSVTSMARTVVDLSRSLPFDQAVAAGDAALRAGLTAGDLAQALGLSARRPGMAGARRAVAFLDRRSESPGESLSRVVLAQAGLPEPELQYEVFGDDGRLVGRVDFGWPAYRTLGEFDGKVKYGKLLTAGQSAADVVYAEKRREDALCDLGWQVVRWSWADLHDVPALLARLERAFRRGGNR
;
A
#
# COMPACT_ATOMS: atom_id res chain seq x y z
N MET A 1 9.24 -8.98 -23.47
CA MET A 1 9.52 -9.25 -22.06
C MET A 1 8.26 -9.03 -21.23
N VAL A 2 8.14 -9.70 -20.12
CA VAL A 2 7.01 -9.54 -19.20
C VAL A 2 7.07 -8.16 -18.55
N SER A 3 5.93 -7.48 -18.39
CA SER A 3 5.86 -6.09 -17.91
C SER A 3 4.54 -5.79 -17.17
N HIS A 4 4.41 -4.57 -16.62
CA HIS A 4 3.18 -4.08 -15.96
C HIS A 4 2.67 -5.06 -14.89
N ALA A 5 1.36 -5.39 -14.86
CA ALA A 5 0.78 -6.27 -13.84
C ALA A 5 1.38 -7.69 -13.86
N SER A 6 1.73 -8.22 -15.04
CA SER A 6 2.38 -9.53 -15.12
C SER A 6 3.80 -9.53 -14.55
N ALA A 7 4.55 -8.43 -14.69
CA ALA A 7 5.84 -8.27 -14.03
C ALA A 7 5.67 -8.07 -12.52
N ALA A 8 4.65 -7.31 -12.10
CA ALA A 8 4.34 -7.11 -10.69
C ALA A 8 4.09 -8.44 -9.96
N VAL A 9 3.34 -9.36 -10.57
CA VAL A 9 3.15 -10.72 -10.02
C VAL A 9 4.49 -11.43 -9.83
N LEU A 10 5.39 -11.36 -10.81
CA LEU A 10 6.72 -11.99 -10.72
C LEU A 10 7.65 -11.31 -9.70
N HIS A 11 7.40 -10.04 -9.38
CA HIS A 11 8.06 -9.31 -8.30
C HIS A 11 7.34 -9.42 -6.95
N GLU A 12 6.28 -10.26 -6.86
CA GLU A 12 5.46 -10.45 -5.66
C GLU A 12 4.79 -9.15 -5.16
N LEU A 13 4.56 -8.19 -6.06
CA LEU A 13 3.87 -6.95 -5.74
C LEU A 13 2.34 -7.16 -5.79
N PRO A 14 1.56 -6.49 -4.92
CA PRO A 14 0.11 -6.59 -4.95
C PRO A 14 -0.46 -6.01 -6.24
N VAL A 15 -1.34 -6.77 -6.87
CA VAL A 15 -2.14 -6.37 -8.04
C VAL A 15 -3.54 -6.93 -7.93
N TRP A 16 -4.51 -6.20 -8.47
CA TRP A 16 -5.92 -6.61 -8.45
C TRP A 16 -6.27 -7.47 -9.66
N SER A 17 -7.30 -8.30 -9.54
CA SER A 17 -7.74 -9.26 -10.57
C SER A 17 -7.99 -8.61 -11.93
N GLU A 18 -8.54 -7.40 -11.94
CA GLU A 18 -8.84 -6.65 -13.17
C GLU A 18 -7.56 -6.32 -13.96
N ALA A 19 -6.47 -6.00 -13.27
CA ALA A 19 -5.18 -5.74 -13.89
C ALA A 19 -4.54 -7.00 -14.47
N MET A 20 -4.93 -8.19 -13.99
CA MET A 20 -4.45 -9.51 -14.42
C MET A 20 -5.30 -10.16 -15.52
N ALA A 21 -6.30 -9.50 -16.06
CA ALA A 21 -7.18 -10.03 -17.10
C ALA A 21 -6.45 -10.44 -18.41
N SER A 22 -5.19 -10.05 -18.57
CA SER A 22 -4.34 -10.44 -19.69
C SER A 22 -2.88 -10.50 -19.30
N VAL A 23 -2.11 -11.36 -19.97
CA VAL A 23 -0.64 -11.36 -19.86
C VAL A 23 -0.10 -10.09 -20.50
N GLN A 24 0.64 -9.29 -19.73
CA GLN A 24 1.17 -8.02 -20.18
C GLN A 24 2.64 -8.13 -20.53
N VAL A 25 2.96 -7.70 -21.74
CA VAL A 25 4.34 -7.74 -22.25
C VAL A 25 4.70 -6.40 -22.90
N THR A 26 5.96 -6.01 -22.80
CA THR A 26 6.50 -4.85 -23.48
C THR A 26 7.49 -5.26 -24.57
N ARG A 27 7.42 -4.64 -25.72
CA ARG A 27 8.37 -4.79 -26.82
C ARG A 27 8.74 -3.44 -27.36
N SER A 28 10.02 -3.29 -27.74
CA SER A 28 10.48 -2.11 -28.48
C SER A 28 9.90 -2.16 -29.90
N LEU A 29 8.92 -1.33 -30.19
CA LEU A 29 8.24 -1.20 -31.46
C LEU A 29 8.06 0.27 -31.80
N THR A 30 8.09 0.57 -33.09
CA THR A 30 7.80 1.92 -33.62
C THR A 30 6.31 2.21 -33.74
N GLY A 31 5.44 1.21 -33.55
CA GLY A 31 3.98 1.34 -33.58
C GLY A 31 3.34 1.28 -32.19
N GLY A 32 2.03 1.53 -32.11
CA GLY A 32 1.26 1.46 -30.86
C GLY A 32 1.15 0.05 -30.27
N GLY A 33 0.83 -0.01 -28.98
CA GLY A 33 0.48 -1.27 -28.32
C GLY A 33 -0.80 -1.85 -28.86
N ARG A 34 -1.01 -3.16 -28.67
CA ARG A 34 -2.21 -3.86 -29.13
C ARG A 34 -2.58 -5.02 -28.21
N ARG A 35 -3.87 -5.33 -28.15
CA ARG A 35 -4.37 -6.57 -27.53
C ARG A 35 -4.58 -7.63 -28.59
N ARG A 36 -4.15 -8.86 -28.30
CA ARG A 36 -4.38 -10.04 -29.16
C ARG A 36 -4.66 -11.25 -28.27
N GLY A 37 -5.91 -11.67 -28.22
CA GLY A 37 -6.34 -12.74 -27.32
C GLY A 37 -5.98 -12.40 -25.84
N PRO A 38 -5.37 -13.34 -25.12
CA PRO A 38 -5.03 -13.15 -23.72
C PRO A 38 -3.78 -12.26 -23.48
N VAL A 39 -3.19 -11.67 -24.54
CA VAL A 39 -1.95 -10.90 -24.42
C VAL A 39 -2.20 -9.42 -24.72
N HIS A 40 -1.75 -8.58 -23.81
CA HIS A 40 -1.65 -7.13 -24.00
C HIS A 40 -0.21 -6.74 -24.27
N LEU A 41 0.08 -6.37 -25.52
CA LEU A 41 1.39 -5.90 -25.96
C LEU A 41 1.48 -4.38 -25.81
N HIS A 42 2.41 -3.93 -24.99
CA HIS A 42 2.79 -2.53 -24.85
C HIS A 42 3.98 -2.22 -25.77
N ALA A 43 3.89 -1.15 -26.55
CA ALA A 43 4.99 -0.63 -27.35
C ALA A 43 5.74 0.43 -26.53
N SER A 44 6.99 0.16 -26.19
CA SER A 44 7.82 1.10 -25.41
C SER A 44 9.29 0.74 -25.55
N SER A 45 10.15 1.73 -25.70
CA SER A 45 11.59 1.53 -25.57
C SER A 45 11.92 1.06 -24.14
N LEU A 46 12.94 0.25 -24.02
CA LEU A 46 13.45 -0.26 -22.75
C LEU A 46 14.97 -0.04 -22.74
N ALA A 47 15.46 0.60 -21.71
CA ALA A 47 16.89 0.69 -21.45
C ALA A 47 17.39 -0.65 -20.85
N PRO A 48 18.68 -0.94 -20.90
CA PRO A 48 19.23 -2.14 -20.26
C PRO A 48 18.84 -2.25 -18.77
N GLU A 49 18.81 -1.14 -18.06
CA GLU A 49 18.46 -1.00 -16.64
C GLU A 49 16.98 -1.29 -16.36
N ASP A 50 16.13 -1.18 -17.39
CA ASP A 50 14.72 -1.53 -17.29
C ASP A 50 14.49 -3.06 -17.26
N VAL A 51 15.52 -3.89 -17.43
CA VAL A 51 15.38 -5.32 -17.69
C VAL A 51 16.15 -6.15 -16.67
N VAL A 52 15.46 -7.12 -16.08
CA VAL A 52 16.04 -8.13 -15.20
C VAL A 52 15.62 -9.54 -15.65
N ARG A 53 16.31 -10.57 -15.14
CA ARG A 53 15.89 -11.96 -15.32
C ARG A 53 15.38 -12.52 -13.98
N LEU A 54 14.14 -12.97 -13.98
CA LEU A 54 13.53 -13.67 -12.84
C LEU A 54 13.12 -15.07 -13.30
N SER A 55 13.61 -16.09 -12.61
CA SER A 55 13.32 -17.50 -12.93
C SER A 55 13.49 -17.83 -14.42
N GLY A 56 14.53 -17.29 -15.06
CA GLY A 56 14.83 -17.53 -16.48
C GLY A 56 14.04 -16.67 -17.47
N VAL A 57 13.06 -15.89 -17.00
CA VAL A 57 12.21 -15.01 -17.83
C VAL A 57 12.74 -13.57 -17.81
N SER A 58 12.73 -12.90 -18.98
CA SER A 58 13.04 -11.47 -19.04
C SER A 58 11.82 -10.64 -18.61
N VAL A 59 12.02 -9.82 -17.58
CA VAL A 59 10.97 -9.04 -16.90
C VAL A 59 11.43 -7.60 -16.79
N THR A 60 10.51 -6.63 -16.77
CA THR A 60 10.86 -5.26 -16.41
C THR A 60 11.38 -5.20 -14.97
N SER A 61 12.42 -4.40 -14.70
CA SER A 61 12.93 -4.19 -13.34
C SER A 61 11.83 -3.75 -12.39
N MET A 62 12.00 -3.94 -11.08
CA MET A 62 10.99 -3.54 -10.10
C MET A 62 10.65 -2.05 -10.20
N ALA A 63 11.68 -1.18 -10.32
CA ALA A 63 11.49 0.26 -10.49
C ALA A 63 10.68 0.59 -11.74
N ARG A 64 11.05 -0.02 -12.88
CA ARG A 64 10.32 0.17 -14.14
C ARG A 64 8.89 -0.36 -14.04
N THR A 65 8.67 -1.48 -13.38
CA THR A 65 7.34 -2.07 -13.16
C THR A 65 6.48 -1.12 -12.33
N VAL A 66 6.96 -0.59 -11.22
CA VAL A 66 6.23 0.39 -10.40
C VAL A 66 5.87 1.63 -11.21
N VAL A 67 6.79 2.18 -12.01
CA VAL A 67 6.49 3.34 -12.87
C VAL A 67 5.42 3.00 -13.92
N ASP A 68 5.50 1.83 -14.56
CA ASP A 68 4.49 1.42 -15.54
C ASP A 68 3.11 1.19 -14.92
N LEU A 69 3.03 0.61 -13.71
CA LEU A 69 1.78 0.50 -12.94
C LEU A 69 1.23 1.88 -12.59
N SER A 70 2.09 2.77 -12.08
CA SER A 70 1.71 4.13 -11.69
C SER A 70 1.20 5.00 -12.86
N ARG A 71 1.54 4.63 -14.09
CA ARG A 71 1.04 5.29 -15.31
C ARG A 71 -0.31 4.75 -15.79
N SER A 72 -0.65 3.51 -15.42
CA SER A 72 -1.73 2.75 -16.06
C SER A 72 -2.82 2.27 -15.11
N LEU A 73 -2.56 2.19 -13.82
CA LEU A 73 -3.52 1.77 -12.82
C LEU A 73 -4.17 2.96 -12.08
N PRO A 74 -5.29 2.74 -11.39
CA PRO A 74 -5.81 3.67 -10.39
C PRO A 74 -4.73 4.04 -9.36
N PHE A 75 -4.81 5.26 -8.85
CA PHE A 75 -3.79 5.84 -7.97
C PHE A 75 -3.55 5.00 -6.70
N ASP A 76 -4.59 4.53 -6.06
CA ASP A 76 -4.56 3.70 -4.87
C ASP A 76 -3.85 2.35 -5.11
N GLN A 77 -4.16 1.68 -6.22
CA GLN A 77 -3.52 0.43 -6.62
C GLN A 77 -2.03 0.62 -6.94
N ALA A 78 -1.70 1.73 -7.62
CA ALA A 78 -0.31 2.10 -7.91
C ALA A 78 0.48 2.36 -6.62
N VAL A 79 -0.13 3.05 -5.65
CA VAL A 79 0.47 3.31 -4.32
C VAL A 79 0.70 2.00 -3.58
N ALA A 80 -0.28 1.09 -3.53
CA ALA A 80 -0.10 -0.19 -2.84
C ALA A 80 1.04 -1.04 -3.43
N ALA A 81 1.14 -1.09 -4.76
CA ALA A 81 2.25 -1.79 -5.42
C ALA A 81 3.60 -1.11 -5.15
N GLY A 82 3.64 0.22 -5.17
CA GLY A 82 4.85 1.00 -4.93
C GLY A 82 5.33 0.91 -3.47
N ASP A 83 4.44 1.00 -2.49
CA ASP A 83 4.76 0.83 -1.07
C ASP A 83 5.34 -0.57 -0.81
N ALA A 84 4.74 -1.61 -1.40
CA ALA A 84 5.26 -2.97 -1.32
C ALA A 84 6.66 -3.09 -1.95
N ALA A 85 6.90 -2.43 -3.08
CA ALA A 85 8.21 -2.40 -3.73
C ALA A 85 9.28 -1.71 -2.85
N LEU A 86 8.93 -0.60 -2.19
CA LEU A 86 9.82 0.07 -1.24
C LEU A 86 10.15 -0.82 -0.04
N ARG A 87 9.19 -1.61 0.45
CA ARG A 87 9.45 -2.62 1.51
C ARG A 87 10.36 -3.73 1.03
N ALA A 88 10.22 -4.14 -0.23
CA ALA A 88 11.09 -5.14 -0.85
C ALA A 88 12.51 -4.62 -1.16
N GLY A 89 12.83 -3.37 -0.81
CA GLY A 89 14.15 -2.81 -0.93
C GLY A 89 14.37 -1.88 -2.12
N LEU A 90 13.32 -1.58 -2.91
CA LEU A 90 13.41 -0.56 -3.94
C LEU A 90 13.74 0.80 -3.31
N THR A 91 14.64 1.56 -3.93
CA THR A 91 15.07 2.86 -3.42
C THR A 91 14.39 4.03 -4.14
N ALA A 92 14.37 5.19 -3.50
CA ALA A 92 13.92 6.43 -4.13
C ALA A 92 14.80 6.80 -5.36
N GLY A 93 16.08 6.45 -5.31
CA GLY A 93 17.02 6.66 -6.44
C GLY A 93 16.63 5.82 -7.66
N ASP A 94 16.31 4.54 -7.46
CA ASP A 94 15.85 3.65 -8.54
C ASP A 94 14.57 4.17 -9.19
N LEU A 95 13.62 4.64 -8.37
CA LEU A 95 12.37 5.23 -8.85
C LEU A 95 12.62 6.53 -9.63
N ALA A 96 13.49 7.40 -9.14
CA ALA A 96 13.84 8.64 -9.82
C ALA A 96 14.48 8.37 -11.20
N GLN A 97 15.39 7.39 -11.27
CA GLN A 97 15.99 6.94 -12.52
C GLN A 97 14.94 6.39 -13.49
N ALA A 98 14.07 5.48 -13.04
CA ALA A 98 13.02 4.89 -13.86
C ALA A 98 12.00 5.94 -14.37
N LEU A 99 11.64 6.94 -13.53
CA LEU A 99 10.83 8.08 -13.94
C LEU A 99 11.53 8.90 -15.02
N GLY A 100 12.83 9.16 -14.90
CA GLY A 100 13.65 9.87 -15.89
C GLY A 100 13.65 9.15 -17.23
N LEU A 101 13.94 7.85 -17.25
CA LEU A 101 13.93 7.00 -18.46
C LEU A 101 12.54 6.91 -19.10
N SER A 102 11.49 7.18 -18.34
CA SER A 102 10.09 7.14 -18.81
C SER A 102 9.49 8.51 -19.11
N ALA A 103 10.23 9.61 -18.99
CA ALA A 103 9.74 10.99 -18.91
C ALA A 103 8.75 11.43 -20.02
N ARG A 104 8.89 10.89 -21.23
CA ARG A 104 8.09 11.29 -22.41
C ARG A 104 6.90 10.35 -22.67
N ARG A 105 6.56 9.45 -21.73
CA ARG A 105 5.48 8.46 -21.92
C ARG A 105 4.13 9.01 -21.43
N PRO A 106 3.02 8.57 -22.01
CA PRO A 106 1.69 8.90 -21.48
C PRO A 106 1.53 8.46 -20.00
N GLY A 107 0.78 9.22 -19.20
CA GLY A 107 0.49 8.88 -17.80
C GLY A 107 1.58 9.30 -16.79
N MET A 108 2.66 9.96 -17.22
CA MET A 108 3.78 10.32 -16.33
C MET A 108 3.42 11.31 -15.22
N ALA A 109 2.39 12.15 -15.42
CA ALA A 109 1.91 13.02 -14.36
C ALA A 109 1.33 12.20 -13.18
N GLY A 110 0.53 11.18 -13.50
CA GLY A 110 0.02 10.21 -12.52
C GLY A 110 1.14 9.43 -11.83
N ALA A 111 2.12 8.96 -12.60
CA ALA A 111 3.26 8.23 -12.06
C ALA A 111 4.08 9.07 -11.07
N ARG A 112 4.39 10.32 -11.41
CA ARG A 112 5.11 11.22 -10.49
C ARG A 112 4.33 11.47 -9.20
N ARG A 113 3.00 11.69 -9.32
CA ARG A 113 2.14 11.86 -8.15
C ARG A 113 2.10 10.62 -7.28
N ALA A 114 1.97 9.43 -7.87
CA ALA A 114 1.97 8.17 -7.12
C ALA A 114 3.32 7.95 -6.43
N VAL A 115 4.44 8.08 -7.17
CA VAL A 115 5.78 7.89 -6.60
C VAL A 115 6.08 8.87 -5.48
N ALA A 116 5.63 10.13 -5.57
CA ALA A 116 5.77 11.11 -4.49
C ALA A 116 4.96 10.79 -3.24
N PHE A 117 3.94 9.94 -3.35
CA PHE A 117 3.07 9.53 -2.24
C PHE A 117 3.50 8.21 -1.59
N LEU A 118 4.46 7.48 -2.17
CA LEU A 118 4.88 6.18 -1.66
C LEU A 118 5.52 6.28 -0.27
N ASP A 119 5.22 5.29 0.58
CA ASP A 119 5.82 5.17 1.90
C ASP A 119 6.04 3.69 2.27
N ARG A 120 7.29 3.33 2.55
CA ARG A 120 7.66 1.96 2.94
C ARG A 120 7.06 1.51 4.28
N ARG A 121 6.56 2.42 5.10
CA ARG A 121 5.98 2.12 6.40
C ARG A 121 4.59 1.50 6.31
N SER A 122 3.88 1.60 5.17
CA SER A 122 2.64 0.83 4.97
C SER A 122 2.96 -0.65 4.81
N GLU A 123 2.55 -1.49 5.73
CA GLU A 123 2.94 -2.91 5.79
C GLU A 123 2.00 -3.83 4.98
N SER A 124 0.85 -3.32 4.56
CA SER A 124 -0.13 -4.07 3.77
C SER A 124 -0.78 -3.22 2.67
N PRO A 125 -1.37 -3.85 1.63
CA PRO A 125 -2.15 -3.12 0.63
C PRO A 125 -3.33 -2.35 1.22
N GLY A 126 -3.96 -2.87 2.27
CA GLY A 126 -5.07 -2.19 2.93
C GLY A 126 -4.64 -0.93 3.69
N GLU A 127 -3.47 -0.92 4.29
CA GLU A 127 -2.89 0.29 4.87
C GLU A 127 -2.55 1.32 3.80
N SER A 128 -1.97 0.90 2.67
CA SER A 128 -1.68 1.78 1.53
C SER A 128 -2.95 2.44 0.99
N LEU A 129 -4.03 1.66 0.78
CA LEU A 129 -5.32 2.19 0.34
C LEU A 129 -5.93 3.12 1.39
N SER A 130 -5.83 2.77 2.66
CA SER A 130 -6.29 3.63 3.77
C SER A 130 -5.62 5.00 3.73
N ARG A 131 -4.28 5.05 3.56
CA ARG A 131 -3.54 6.31 3.40
C ARG A 131 -4.09 7.15 2.26
N VAL A 132 -4.37 6.53 1.11
CA VAL A 132 -4.92 7.22 -0.05
C VAL A 132 -6.30 7.81 0.28
N VAL A 133 -7.18 7.01 0.88
CA VAL A 133 -8.54 7.45 1.26
C VAL A 133 -8.49 8.61 2.25
N LEU A 134 -7.67 8.50 3.31
CA LEU A 134 -7.52 9.52 4.34
C LEU A 134 -6.97 10.84 3.74
N ALA A 135 -5.96 10.76 2.88
CA ALA A 135 -5.37 11.94 2.22
C ALA A 135 -6.34 12.60 1.24
N GLN A 136 -7.09 11.82 0.45
CA GLN A 136 -8.09 12.35 -0.49
C GLN A 136 -9.26 13.00 0.22
N ALA A 137 -9.58 12.53 1.43
CA ALA A 137 -10.59 13.13 2.29
C ALA A 137 -10.13 14.42 3.00
N GLY A 138 -8.84 14.78 2.88
CA GLY A 138 -8.29 15.97 3.54
C GLY A 138 -8.15 15.84 5.05
N LEU A 139 -8.11 14.60 5.58
CA LEU A 139 -7.83 14.39 7.00
C LEU A 139 -6.38 14.75 7.33
N PRO A 140 -6.07 15.10 8.59
CA PRO A 140 -4.70 15.29 9.03
C PRO A 140 -3.84 14.07 8.70
N GLU A 141 -2.60 14.30 8.25
CA GLU A 141 -1.67 13.23 7.93
C GLU A 141 -1.36 12.41 9.18
N PRO A 142 -1.56 11.08 9.18
CA PRO A 142 -1.22 10.24 10.31
C PRO A 142 0.28 9.95 10.37
N GLU A 143 0.79 9.74 11.56
CA GLU A 143 2.05 9.03 11.76
C GLU A 143 1.81 7.53 11.52
N LEU A 144 2.62 6.93 10.63
CA LEU A 144 2.50 5.52 10.28
C LEU A 144 3.29 4.65 11.24
N GLN A 145 2.74 3.47 11.55
CA GLN A 145 3.34 2.50 12.47
C GLN A 145 3.65 3.13 13.82
N TYR A 146 2.65 3.85 14.35
CA TYR A 146 2.79 4.66 15.55
C TYR A 146 2.92 3.78 16.79
N GLU A 147 3.95 4.03 17.60
CA GLU A 147 4.20 3.33 18.85
C GLU A 147 3.64 4.12 20.03
N VAL A 148 2.85 3.43 20.86
CA VAL A 148 2.27 4.00 22.09
C VAL A 148 3.01 3.43 23.30
N PHE A 149 3.50 4.31 24.13
CA PHE A 149 4.20 3.96 25.37
C PHE A 149 3.33 4.31 26.59
N GLY A 150 3.40 3.49 27.63
CA GLY A 150 2.78 3.76 28.93
C GLY A 150 3.56 4.79 29.74
N ASP A 151 2.99 5.20 30.87
CA ASP A 151 3.63 6.15 31.80
C ASP A 151 4.94 5.60 32.39
N ASP A 152 5.10 4.27 32.40
CA ASP A 152 6.30 3.56 32.81
C ASP A 152 7.37 3.45 31.70
N GLY A 153 7.12 4.04 30.53
CA GLY A 153 7.99 4.00 29.36
C GLY A 153 7.99 2.67 28.60
N ARG A 154 7.13 1.72 28.94
CA ARG A 154 7.02 0.45 28.22
C ARG A 154 6.12 0.59 26.99
N LEU A 155 6.48 -0.12 25.94
CA LEU A 155 5.66 -0.20 24.74
C LEU A 155 4.34 -0.94 25.05
N VAL A 156 3.21 -0.24 24.89
CA VAL A 156 1.86 -0.80 25.03
C VAL A 156 1.39 -1.42 23.72
N GLY A 157 1.70 -0.78 22.60
CA GLY A 157 1.37 -1.30 21.28
C GLY A 157 1.86 -0.43 20.13
N ARG A 158 1.90 -1.03 18.94
CA ARG A 158 2.14 -0.36 17.67
C ARG A 158 0.88 -0.48 16.82
N VAL A 159 0.44 0.63 16.23
CA VAL A 159 -0.76 0.73 15.41
C VAL A 159 -0.43 1.28 14.03
N ASP A 160 -1.25 0.99 13.03
CA ASP A 160 -0.97 1.38 11.64
C ASP A 160 -0.94 2.90 11.46
N PHE A 161 -1.81 3.62 12.18
CA PHE A 161 -2.01 5.08 12.06
C PHE A 161 -2.13 5.72 13.44
N GLY A 162 -1.38 6.80 13.68
CA GLY A 162 -1.47 7.61 14.89
C GLY A 162 -1.76 9.07 14.56
N TRP A 163 -2.64 9.69 15.33
CA TRP A 163 -2.85 11.15 15.34
C TRP A 163 -2.68 11.69 16.76
N PRO A 164 -1.42 11.93 17.20
CA PRO A 164 -1.13 12.35 18.58
C PRO A 164 -1.89 13.61 19.00
N ALA A 165 -1.98 14.59 18.11
CA ALA A 165 -2.69 15.85 18.37
C ALA A 165 -4.20 15.65 18.66
N TYR A 166 -4.77 14.54 18.20
CA TYR A 166 -6.16 14.17 18.39
C TYR A 166 -6.32 12.97 19.33
N ARG A 167 -5.24 12.50 19.96
CA ARG A 167 -5.21 11.27 20.77
C ARG A 167 -6.02 10.13 20.14
N THR A 168 -5.84 9.93 18.86
CA THR A 168 -6.60 8.95 18.07
C THR A 168 -5.64 8.01 17.36
N LEU A 169 -5.98 6.73 17.39
CA LEU A 169 -5.27 5.62 16.77
C LEU A 169 -6.16 4.98 15.72
N GLY A 170 -5.55 4.50 14.64
CA GLY A 170 -6.22 3.83 13.55
C GLY A 170 -5.58 2.49 13.23
N GLU A 171 -6.40 1.48 12.96
CA GLU A 171 -5.93 0.14 12.56
C GLU A 171 -6.74 -0.38 11.38
N PHE A 172 -6.05 -0.87 10.37
CA PHE A 172 -6.67 -1.57 9.25
C PHE A 172 -6.77 -3.06 9.54
N ASP A 173 -8.00 -3.57 9.72
CA ASP A 173 -8.26 -5.01 9.90
C ASP A 173 -8.51 -5.69 8.54
N GLY A 174 -7.48 -6.28 8.01
CA GLY A 174 -7.55 -7.06 6.77
C GLY A 174 -8.05 -8.49 6.99
N LYS A 175 -9.18 -8.74 7.63
CA LYS A 175 -9.90 -10.03 7.91
C LYS A 175 -9.21 -11.39 7.60
N VAL A 176 -8.04 -11.39 6.96
CA VAL A 176 -7.28 -12.60 6.57
C VAL A 176 -6.37 -13.11 7.70
N LYS A 177 -6.22 -12.35 8.79
CA LYS A 177 -5.23 -12.64 9.84
C LYS A 177 -5.63 -13.75 10.83
N TYR A 178 -6.92 -14.06 10.98
CA TYR A 178 -7.36 -15.01 12.01
C TYR A 178 -6.88 -16.45 11.86
N GLY A 179 -6.42 -16.86 10.66
CA GLY A 179 -5.87 -18.21 10.44
C GLY A 179 -4.33 -18.31 10.48
N LYS A 180 -3.60 -17.18 10.37
CA LYS A 180 -2.13 -17.18 10.26
C LYS A 180 -1.38 -16.73 11.52
N LEU A 181 -2.05 -16.23 12.55
CA LEU A 181 -1.44 -15.69 13.77
C LEU A 181 -1.34 -16.69 14.91
N LEU A 182 -1.81 -17.93 14.73
CA LEU A 182 -1.66 -18.96 15.74
C LEU A 182 -0.22 -19.47 15.75
N THR A 183 0.58 -19.03 16.71
CA THR A 183 1.82 -19.75 17.07
C THR A 183 1.45 -21.10 17.67
N ALA A 184 2.33 -22.10 17.45
CA ALA A 184 2.09 -23.43 17.98
C ALA A 184 1.80 -23.38 19.50
N GLY A 185 0.59 -23.79 19.91
CA GLY A 185 0.14 -23.80 21.31
C GLY A 185 -0.77 -22.64 21.73
N GLN A 186 -1.06 -21.65 20.89
CA GLN A 186 -2.03 -20.59 21.19
C GLN A 186 -3.43 -20.93 20.65
N SER A 187 -4.46 -20.72 21.46
CA SER A 187 -5.85 -20.80 21.02
C SER A 187 -6.28 -19.47 20.39
N ALA A 188 -7.27 -19.52 19.48
CA ALA A 188 -7.89 -18.31 18.94
C ALA A 188 -8.45 -17.39 20.05
N ALA A 189 -8.91 -17.98 21.16
CA ALA A 189 -9.41 -17.25 22.32
C ALA A 189 -8.31 -16.44 23.01
N ASP A 190 -7.10 -17.00 23.15
CA ASP A 190 -5.97 -16.31 23.78
C ASP A 190 -5.54 -15.09 22.97
N VAL A 191 -5.54 -15.21 21.63
CA VAL A 191 -5.21 -14.09 20.71
C VAL A 191 -6.24 -12.97 20.83
N VAL A 192 -7.52 -13.30 20.83
CA VAL A 192 -8.62 -12.32 21.00
C VAL A 192 -8.54 -11.65 22.37
N TYR A 193 -8.24 -12.41 23.43
CA TYR A 193 -8.11 -11.89 24.79
C TYR A 193 -6.91 -10.93 24.91
N ALA A 194 -5.75 -11.30 24.35
CA ALA A 194 -4.57 -10.46 24.35
C ALA A 194 -4.81 -9.14 23.59
N GLU A 195 -5.49 -9.22 22.44
CA GLU A 195 -5.84 -8.05 21.66
C GLU A 195 -6.81 -7.12 22.40
N LYS A 196 -7.82 -7.68 23.07
CA LYS A 196 -8.73 -6.89 23.89
C LYS A 196 -7.98 -6.18 25.03
N ARG A 197 -7.09 -6.88 25.72
CA ARG A 197 -6.27 -6.26 26.79
C ARG A 197 -5.39 -5.13 26.27
N ARG A 198 -4.84 -5.30 25.07
CA ARG A 198 -4.03 -4.25 24.41
C ARG A 198 -4.90 -3.02 24.12
N GLU A 199 -6.10 -3.22 23.59
CA GLU A 199 -7.04 -2.12 23.32
C GLU A 199 -7.48 -1.42 24.60
N ASP A 200 -7.84 -2.17 25.66
CA ASP A 200 -8.20 -1.61 26.96
C ASP A 200 -7.05 -0.74 27.52
N ALA A 201 -5.81 -1.22 27.44
CA ALA A 201 -4.63 -0.43 27.88
C ALA A 201 -4.41 0.85 27.07
N LEU A 202 -4.67 0.84 25.76
CA LEU A 202 -4.62 2.05 24.93
C LEU A 202 -5.72 3.03 25.33
N CYS A 203 -6.93 2.54 25.59
CA CYS A 203 -8.07 3.36 26.06
C CYS A 203 -7.81 3.96 27.44
N ASP A 204 -7.22 3.21 28.37
CA ASP A 204 -6.87 3.69 29.73
C ASP A 204 -5.85 4.84 29.67
N LEU A 205 -4.94 4.81 28.68
CA LEU A 205 -4.04 5.91 28.38
C LEU A 205 -4.74 7.10 27.70
N GLY A 206 -6.06 7.04 27.50
CA GLY A 206 -6.89 8.11 26.93
C GLY A 206 -6.91 8.16 25.40
N TRP A 207 -6.41 7.14 24.70
CA TRP A 207 -6.49 7.07 23.27
C TRP A 207 -7.87 6.63 22.78
N GLN A 208 -8.30 7.18 21.63
CA GLN A 208 -9.46 6.71 20.88
C GLN A 208 -8.96 5.74 19.80
N VAL A 209 -9.45 4.49 19.80
CA VAL A 209 -9.09 3.50 18.79
C VAL A 209 -10.20 3.38 17.74
N VAL A 210 -9.85 3.54 16.46
CA VAL A 210 -10.77 3.36 15.32
C VAL A 210 -10.22 2.25 14.43
N ARG A 211 -11.02 1.20 14.22
CA ARG A 211 -10.68 0.10 13.32
C ARG A 211 -11.54 0.14 12.08
N TRP A 212 -10.96 -0.23 10.96
CA TRP A 212 -11.69 -0.37 9.70
C TRP A 212 -11.16 -1.52 8.86
N SER A 213 -12.01 -1.99 7.98
CA SER A 213 -11.77 -3.13 7.10
C SER A 213 -11.89 -2.74 5.63
N TRP A 214 -11.74 -3.71 4.74
CA TRP A 214 -11.99 -3.53 3.31
C TRP A 214 -13.39 -2.98 3.01
N ALA A 215 -14.42 -3.43 3.75
CA ALA A 215 -15.79 -2.96 3.56
C ALA A 215 -15.92 -1.45 3.87
N ASP A 216 -15.22 -0.98 4.90
CA ASP A 216 -15.23 0.43 5.29
C ASP A 216 -14.51 1.33 4.27
N LEU A 217 -13.51 0.81 3.55
CA LEU A 217 -12.85 1.53 2.47
C LEU A 217 -13.76 1.75 1.24
N HIS A 218 -14.86 0.97 1.14
CA HIS A 218 -15.92 1.18 0.15
C HIS A 218 -17.04 2.11 0.64
N ASP A 219 -17.11 2.37 1.96
CA ASP A 219 -18.03 3.35 2.56
C ASP A 219 -17.23 4.47 3.26
N VAL A 220 -16.50 5.23 2.45
CA VAL A 220 -15.62 6.32 2.92
C VAL A 220 -16.36 7.31 3.82
N PRO A 221 -17.60 7.78 3.51
CA PRO A 221 -18.31 8.72 4.39
C PRO A 221 -18.52 8.19 5.81
N ALA A 222 -18.87 6.91 5.96
CA ALA A 222 -19.07 6.30 7.28
C ALA A 222 -17.75 6.18 8.05
N LEU A 223 -16.66 5.81 7.39
CA LEU A 223 -15.32 5.77 7.99
C LEU A 223 -14.89 7.16 8.47
N LEU A 224 -15.01 8.19 7.63
CA LEU A 224 -14.64 9.57 7.97
C LEU A 224 -15.44 10.08 9.17
N ALA A 225 -16.76 9.85 9.20
CA ALA A 225 -17.59 10.23 10.32
C ALA A 225 -17.18 9.55 11.65
N ARG A 226 -16.65 8.32 11.61
CA ARG A 226 -16.08 7.64 12.79
C ARG A 226 -14.79 8.32 13.25
N LEU A 227 -13.86 8.57 12.33
CA LEU A 227 -12.59 9.24 12.62
C LEU A 227 -12.80 10.65 13.17
N GLU A 228 -13.66 11.45 12.55
CA GLU A 228 -13.99 12.79 13.04
C GLU A 228 -14.60 12.78 14.45
N ARG A 229 -15.46 11.79 14.76
CA ARG A 229 -15.98 11.63 16.13
C ARG A 229 -14.87 11.30 17.11
N ALA A 230 -13.93 10.44 16.73
CA ALA A 230 -12.78 10.07 17.55
C ALA A 230 -11.87 11.29 17.78
N PHE A 231 -11.57 12.08 16.74
CA PHE A 231 -10.78 13.31 16.83
C PHE A 231 -11.41 14.32 17.80
N ARG A 232 -12.75 14.53 17.72
CA ARG A 232 -13.44 15.41 18.67
C ARG A 232 -13.36 14.93 20.12
N ARG A 233 -13.44 13.62 20.36
CA ARG A 233 -13.35 13.05 21.72
C ARG A 233 -11.92 13.11 22.27
N GLY A 234 -10.94 12.88 21.42
CA GLY A 234 -9.52 12.88 21.83
C GLY A 234 -8.94 14.29 21.95
N GLY A 235 -9.36 15.24 21.12
CA GLY A 235 -8.87 16.63 21.12
C GLY A 235 -9.48 17.54 22.20
N ASN A 236 -10.52 17.10 22.90
CA ASN A 236 -11.20 17.87 23.98
C ASN A 236 -10.68 17.58 25.39
N ARG A 237 -9.47 17.00 25.52
CA ARG A 237 -8.86 16.71 26.83
C ARG A 237 -7.62 17.53 27.09
#